data_d3aefff2428482c5a289045f5b9b65a8
#
_entry.id   d3aefff2428482c5a289045f5b9b65a8
#
_cell.length_a   1.000
_cell.length_b   1.000
_cell.length_c   1.000
_cell.angle_alpha   90.00
_cell.angle_beta   90.00
_cell.angle_gamma   90.00
#
_symmetry.space_group_name_H-M   'P 1'
#
loop_
_entity.id
_entity.type
_entity.pdbx_description
1 polymer ?
#
loop_
_entity_poly.entity_id
_entity_poly.type
_entity_poly.pdbx_seq_one_letter_code
_entity_poly.pdbx_strand_id
1 'polypeptide(L)'
;MKKITHFKTPSPVLGVFELPVEKKILAEPLTIAVDGVKDPGNLGTIIRLCDWFGLSELFCSYDTVDCFNPKVIQASTGSIVRVRCHYFKDLAEYLQLLKKPIIGATMKGESVYSTKLIQKASYVFGSEAHGISKYLINKLNDQISIPQFCSDIIKPE
;
A
#
# COMPACT_ATOMS: atom_id res chain seq x y z
N MET A 1 -20.35 -21.04 14.95
CA MET A 1 -19.05 -20.39 14.62
C MET A 1 -18.30 -21.10 13.51
N LYS A 2 -18.01 -22.43 13.57
CA LYS A 2 -17.26 -23.14 12.49
C LYS A 2 -17.84 -22.99 11.06
N LYS A 3 -19.13 -22.72 10.91
CA LYS A 3 -19.82 -22.56 9.60
C LYS A 3 -19.67 -21.16 8.98
N ILE A 4 -19.19 -20.16 9.74
CA ILE A 4 -19.15 -18.76 9.34
C ILE A 4 -17.76 -18.15 9.41
N THR A 5 -16.73 -18.94 9.69
CA THR A 5 -15.35 -18.48 9.74
C THR A 5 -14.49 -19.31 8.78
N HIS A 6 -13.51 -18.63 8.15
CA HIS A 6 -12.46 -19.26 7.36
C HIS A 6 -11.21 -19.60 8.21
N PHE A 7 -11.19 -19.25 9.50
CA PHE A 7 -10.07 -19.54 10.39
C PHE A 7 -10.06 -20.99 10.86
N LYS A 8 -8.89 -21.58 10.94
CA LYS A 8 -8.71 -22.95 11.49
C LYS A 8 -9.22 -23.04 12.94
N THR A 9 -8.95 -22.00 13.72
CA THR A 9 -9.47 -21.86 15.10
C THR A 9 -10.49 -20.74 15.15
N PRO A 10 -11.78 -21.05 15.28
CA PRO A 10 -12.83 -20.05 15.35
C PRO A 10 -12.71 -19.18 16.60
N SER A 11 -12.90 -17.87 16.47
CA SER A 11 -13.10 -16.99 17.62
C SER A 11 -14.42 -17.31 18.32
N PRO A 12 -14.50 -17.17 19.65
CA PRO A 12 -15.77 -17.30 20.40
C PRO A 12 -16.74 -16.14 20.15
N VAL A 13 -16.27 -15.03 19.56
CA VAL A 13 -17.04 -13.80 19.31
C VAL A 13 -17.17 -13.55 17.82
N LEU A 14 -18.36 -13.14 17.39
CA LEU A 14 -18.68 -12.64 16.06
C LEU A 14 -19.20 -11.22 16.18
N GLY A 15 -18.61 -10.29 15.43
CA GLY A 15 -19.12 -8.93 15.26
C GLY A 15 -19.63 -8.73 13.84
N VAL A 16 -20.76 -8.03 13.71
CA VAL A 16 -21.29 -7.55 12.43
C VAL A 16 -21.20 -6.03 12.43
N PHE A 17 -20.58 -5.47 11.42
CA PHE A 17 -20.34 -4.03 11.30
C PHE A 17 -20.87 -3.56 9.96
N GLU A 18 -21.41 -2.35 9.92
CA GLU A 18 -21.69 -1.67 8.67
C GLU A 18 -20.38 -1.24 8.02
N LEU A 19 -20.29 -1.39 6.70
CA LEU A 19 -19.15 -0.86 5.96
C LEU A 19 -19.17 0.67 6.03
N PRO A 20 -17.99 1.32 6.19
CA PRO A 20 -17.93 2.77 6.25
C PRO A 20 -18.44 3.38 4.93
N VAL A 21 -19.24 4.42 5.04
CA VAL A 21 -19.70 5.20 3.89
C VAL A 21 -18.49 5.93 3.29
N GLU A 22 -18.42 5.97 1.95
CA GLU A 22 -17.42 6.75 1.25
C GLU A 22 -17.43 8.21 1.73
N LYS A 23 -16.30 8.68 2.22
CA LYS A 23 -16.09 10.07 2.63
C LYS A 23 -15.18 10.75 1.62
N LYS A 24 -15.29 12.08 1.55
CA LYS A 24 -14.37 12.89 0.76
C LYS A 24 -12.93 12.60 1.18
N ILE A 25 -12.08 12.36 0.20
CA ILE A 25 -10.65 12.12 0.40
C ILE A 25 -10.01 13.39 0.97
N LEU A 26 -9.20 13.23 2.00
CA LEU A 26 -8.45 14.32 2.60
C LEU A 26 -7.20 14.64 1.77
N ALA A 27 -6.95 15.93 1.56
CA ALA A 27 -5.76 16.37 0.84
C ALA A 27 -4.55 16.38 1.79
N GLU A 28 -3.99 15.21 2.08
CA GLU A 28 -2.77 15.12 2.90
C GLU A 28 -1.52 15.46 2.08
N PRO A 29 -0.50 16.10 2.70
CA PRO A 29 0.76 16.39 2.01
C PRO A 29 1.44 15.12 1.49
N LEU A 30 1.56 14.11 2.34
CA LEU A 30 2.10 12.79 2.02
C LEU A 30 0.97 11.84 1.63
N THR A 31 1.12 11.18 0.50
CA THR A 31 0.19 10.14 0.03
C THR A 31 0.95 8.83 -0.14
N ILE A 32 0.38 7.75 0.36
CA ILE A 32 0.86 6.39 0.08
C ILE A 32 -0.10 5.73 -0.89
N ALA A 33 0.45 5.13 -1.93
CA ALA A 33 -0.30 4.39 -2.93
C ALA A 33 0.30 2.99 -3.13
N VAL A 34 -0.56 2.01 -3.42
CA VAL A 34 -0.18 0.63 -3.70
C VAL A 34 -0.74 0.18 -5.05
N ASP A 35 0.12 -0.42 -5.86
CA ASP A 35 -0.21 -0.85 -7.21
C ASP A 35 -0.13 -2.38 -7.31
N GLY A 36 -1.28 -3.03 -7.39
CA GLY A 36 -1.41 -4.47 -7.60
C GLY A 36 -0.96 -5.35 -6.43
N VAL A 37 -1.02 -4.87 -5.20
CA VAL A 37 -0.69 -5.68 -4.01
C VAL A 37 -1.77 -6.75 -3.81
N LYS A 38 -1.42 -8.01 -4.06
CA LYS A 38 -2.34 -9.18 -4.02
C LYS A 38 -2.33 -9.89 -2.69
N ASP A 39 -1.20 -9.90 -1.98
CA ASP A 39 -1.11 -10.59 -0.70
C ASP A 39 -1.85 -9.82 0.41
N PRO A 40 -2.83 -10.48 1.08
CA PRO A 40 -3.62 -9.82 2.11
C PRO A 40 -2.80 -9.46 3.36
N GLY A 41 -1.74 -10.23 3.66
CA GLY A 41 -0.84 -9.95 4.79
C GLY A 41 -0.07 -8.66 4.56
N ASN A 42 0.42 -8.46 3.34
CA ASN A 42 1.15 -7.25 2.96
C ASN A 42 0.26 -6.02 2.96
N LEU A 43 -0.95 -6.10 2.38
CA LEU A 43 -1.88 -4.97 2.46
C LEU A 43 -2.23 -4.62 3.92
N GLY A 44 -2.52 -5.62 4.75
CA GLY A 44 -2.81 -5.40 6.17
C GLY A 44 -1.64 -4.76 6.92
N THR A 45 -0.40 -5.16 6.59
CA THR A 45 0.82 -4.55 7.15
C THR A 45 0.99 -3.10 6.71
N ILE A 46 0.72 -2.79 5.43
CA ILE A 46 0.79 -1.41 4.92
C ILE A 46 -0.26 -0.54 5.61
N ILE A 47 -1.49 -1.03 5.79
CA ILE A 47 -2.55 -0.34 6.54
C ILE A 47 -2.08 -0.03 7.97
N ARG A 48 -1.41 -0.97 8.65
CA ARG A 48 -0.85 -0.74 9.99
C ARG A 48 0.25 0.32 9.98
N LEU A 49 1.12 0.32 8.98
CA LEU A 49 2.16 1.33 8.84
C LEU A 49 1.55 2.72 8.62
N CYS A 50 0.53 2.83 7.77
CA CYS A 50 -0.20 4.10 7.58
C CYS A 50 -0.74 4.61 8.92
N ASP A 51 -1.45 3.78 9.66
CA ASP A 51 -1.99 4.12 10.99
C ASP A 51 -0.89 4.53 11.97
N TRP A 52 0.21 3.77 12.03
CA TRP A 52 1.34 4.03 12.91
C TRP A 52 1.99 5.39 12.67
N PHE A 53 2.08 5.81 11.40
CA PHE A 53 2.65 7.10 11.01
C PHE A 53 1.60 8.22 10.87
N GLY A 54 0.36 7.99 11.32
CA GLY A 54 -0.71 9.00 11.33
C GLY A 54 -1.28 9.32 9.96
N LEU A 55 -1.12 8.43 8.97
CA LEU A 55 -1.75 8.57 7.66
C LEU A 55 -3.13 7.94 7.69
N SER A 56 -4.15 8.71 7.35
CA SER A 56 -5.54 8.27 7.40
C SER A 56 -6.08 7.72 6.08
N GLU A 57 -5.30 7.85 5.00
CA GLU A 57 -5.71 7.48 3.64
C GLU A 57 -4.66 6.58 2.97
N LEU A 58 -5.11 5.49 2.34
CA LEU A 58 -4.29 4.63 1.49
C LEU A 58 -4.94 4.50 0.12
N PHE A 59 -4.17 4.73 -0.94
CA PHE A 59 -4.66 4.71 -2.32
C PHE A 59 -4.26 3.40 -2.99
N CYS A 60 -5.23 2.68 -3.52
CA CYS A 60 -5.05 1.35 -4.08
C CYS A 60 -5.43 1.33 -5.56
N SER A 61 -4.65 0.64 -6.40
CA SER A 61 -5.14 0.26 -7.72
C SER A 61 -6.32 -0.71 -7.59
N TYR A 62 -7.21 -0.70 -8.57
CA TYR A 62 -8.43 -1.52 -8.55
C TYR A 62 -8.15 -3.02 -8.41
N ASP A 63 -7.01 -3.47 -8.85
CA ASP A 63 -6.59 -4.87 -8.80
C ASP A 63 -5.85 -5.26 -7.50
N THR A 64 -5.65 -4.32 -6.56
CA THR A 64 -5.18 -4.61 -5.20
C THR A 64 -6.24 -5.42 -4.44
N VAL A 65 -5.80 -6.33 -3.56
CA VAL A 65 -6.72 -7.13 -2.74
C VAL A 65 -7.64 -6.24 -1.92
N ASP A 66 -8.91 -6.65 -1.75
CA ASP A 66 -9.91 -5.92 -0.98
C ASP A 66 -9.47 -5.76 0.49
N CYS A 67 -9.48 -4.52 1.00
CA CYS A 67 -9.12 -4.20 2.38
C CYS A 67 -10.08 -4.84 3.41
N PHE A 68 -11.30 -5.19 3.02
CA PHE A 68 -12.25 -5.91 3.85
C PHE A 68 -12.15 -7.44 3.71
N ASN A 69 -11.18 -7.95 2.93
CA ASN A 69 -10.89 -9.38 2.96
C ASN A 69 -10.56 -9.83 4.39
N PRO A 70 -11.11 -10.94 4.90
CA PRO A 70 -10.90 -11.41 6.28
C PRO A 70 -9.44 -11.51 6.71
N LYS A 71 -8.55 -11.89 5.79
CA LYS A 71 -7.11 -11.97 6.06
C LYS A 71 -6.46 -10.58 6.16
N VAL A 72 -6.91 -9.58 5.39
CA VAL A 72 -6.46 -8.19 5.51
C VAL A 72 -6.91 -7.61 6.85
N ILE A 73 -8.18 -7.80 7.21
CA ILE A 73 -8.72 -7.36 8.50
C ILE A 73 -7.89 -7.93 9.65
N GLN A 74 -7.60 -9.23 9.60
CA GLN A 74 -6.75 -9.89 10.61
C GLN A 74 -5.35 -9.29 10.64
N ALA A 75 -4.69 -9.12 9.49
CA ALA A 75 -3.33 -8.61 9.38
C ALA A 75 -3.22 -7.13 9.77
N SER A 76 -4.28 -6.33 9.56
CA SER A 76 -4.33 -4.91 9.93
C SER A 76 -4.45 -4.67 11.43
N THR A 77 -4.78 -5.71 12.23
CA THR A 77 -4.87 -5.65 13.71
C THR A 77 -5.67 -4.45 14.24
N GLY A 78 -6.79 -4.11 13.57
CA GLY A 78 -7.68 -3.01 13.94
C GLY A 78 -7.36 -1.65 13.29
N SER A 79 -6.22 -1.49 12.61
CA SER A 79 -5.87 -0.24 11.92
C SER A 79 -6.83 0.11 10.78
N ILE A 80 -7.52 -0.89 10.22
CA ILE A 80 -8.52 -0.71 9.14
C ILE A 80 -9.67 0.23 9.54
N VAL A 81 -9.95 0.43 10.84
CA VAL A 81 -11.00 1.35 11.29
C VAL A 81 -10.55 2.83 11.28
N ARG A 82 -9.25 3.08 11.18
CA ARG A 82 -8.64 4.42 11.18
C ARG A 82 -8.07 4.81 9.83
N VAL A 83 -7.62 3.85 9.01
CA VAL A 83 -7.06 4.07 7.68
C VAL A 83 -8.10 3.69 6.62
N ARG A 84 -8.43 4.61 5.75
CA ARG A 84 -9.36 4.39 4.63
C ARG A 84 -8.61 3.99 3.39
N CYS A 85 -9.02 2.88 2.78
CA CYS A 85 -8.49 2.42 1.50
C CYS A 85 -9.41 2.89 0.37
N HIS A 86 -8.84 3.61 -0.61
CA HIS A 86 -9.55 4.10 -1.79
C HIS A 86 -9.07 3.36 -3.02
N TYR A 87 -10.00 2.77 -3.78
CA TYR A 87 -9.69 1.96 -4.96
C TYR A 87 -9.98 2.73 -6.24
N PHE A 88 -8.98 2.82 -7.12
CA PHE A 88 -9.06 3.55 -8.38
C PHE A 88 -8.89 2.63 -9.58
N LYS A 89 -9.73 2.77 -10.58
CA LYS A 89 -9.56 2.09 -11.88
C LYS A 89 -8.30 2.58 -12.58
N ASP A 90 -8.05 3.89 -12.53
CA ASP A 90 -6.82 4.53 -12.98
C ASP A 90 -6.18 5.29 -11.82
N LEU A 91 -5.33 4.56 -11.08
CA LEU A 91 -4.59 5.12 -9.95
C LEU A 91 -3.60 6.20 -10.42
N ALA A 92 -2.98 6.00 -11.59
CA ALA A 92 -1.99 6.92 -12.11
C ALA A 92 -2.61 8.28 -12.48
N GLU A 93 -3.76 8.29 -13.14
CA GLU A 93 -4.52 9.50 -13.44
C GLU A 93 -4.89 10.23 -12.15
N TYR A 94 -5.41 9.51 -11.17
CA TYR A 94 -5.78 10.10 -9.89
C TYR A 94 -4.58 10.74 -9.18
N LEU A 95 -3.44 10.08 -9.14
CA LEU A 95 -2.21 10.63 -8.51
C LEU A 95 -1.73 11.90 -9.24
N GLN A 96 -1.87 11.98 -10.57
CA GLN A 96 -1.56 13.19 -11.34
C GLN A 96 -2.47 14.37 -10.98
N LEU A 97 -3.77 14.11 -10.72
CA LEU A 97 -4.72 15.14 -10.29
C LEU A 97 -4.35 15.77 -8.94
N LEU A 98 -3.60 15.08 -8.08
CA LEU A 98 -3.11 15.63 -6.82
C LEU A 98 -2.04 16.72 -6.98
N LYS A 99 -1.50 16.91 -8.18
CA LYS A 99 -0.51 17.96 -8.54
C LYS A 99 0.72 18.00 -7.61
N LYS A 100 1.21 16.83 -7.24
CA LYS A 100 2.43 16.66 -6.44
C LYS A 100 3.29 15.55 -7.03
N PRO A 101 4.61 15.53 -6.74
CA PRO A 101 5.51 14.51 -7.29
C PRO A 101 5.02 13.10 -6.99
N ILE A 102 5.11 12.21 -7.97
CA ILE A 102 4.83 10.78 -7.84
C ILE A 102 6.17 10.06 -7.82
N ILE A 103 6.49 9.41 -6.71
CA ILE A 103 7.77 8.74 -6.47
C ILE A 103 7.52 7.25 -6.33
N GLY A 104 8.15 6.45 -7.18
CA GLY A 104 8.01 5.00 -7.14
C GLY A 104 9.12 4.33 -6.33
N ALA A 105 8.75 3.41 -5.45
CA ALA A 105 9.70 2.50 -4.81
C ALA A 105 10.02 1.35 -5.78
N THR A 106 11.24 1.34 -6.33
CA THR A 106 11.69 0.37 -7.34
C THR A 106 13.08 -0.14 -7.02
N MET A 107 13.49 -1.24 -7.65
CA MET A 107 14.85 -1.77 -7.48
C MET A 107 15.94 -0.93 -8.18
N LYS A 108 15.56 -0.04 -9.11
CA LYS A 108 16.47 0.75 -9.96
C LYS A 108 16.55 2.22 -9.56
N GLY A 109 15.82 2.63 -8.52
CA GLY A 109 15.80 3.99 -8.03
C GLY A 109 17.07 4.38 -7.29
N GLU A 110 17.21 5.67 -6.98
CA GLU A 110 18.26 6.15 -6.08
C GLU A 110 18.05 5.61 -4.66
N SER A 111 19.17 5.38 -3.95
CA SER A 111 19.09 4.87 -2.57
C SER A 111 18.37 5.85 -1.65
N VAL A 112 17.40 5.35 -0.87
CA VAL A 112 16.70 6.15 0.16
C VAL A 112 17.64 6.72 1.22
N TYR A 113 18.84 6.15 1.39
CA TYR A 113 19.82 6.60 2.38
C TYR A 113 20.65 7.79 1.89
N SER A 114 20.72 8.01 0.56
CA SER A 114 21.44 9.13 -0.06
C SER A 114 20.52 10.19 -0.64
N THR A 115 19.22 9.89 -0.78
CA THR A 115 18.23 10.78 -1.39
C THR A 115 17.46 11.55 -0.32
N LYS A 116 17.29 12.86 -0.53
CA LYS A 116 16.42 13.67 0.33
C LYS A 116 14.96 13.38 -0.02
N LEU A 117 14.26 12.66 0.85
CA LEU A 117 12.86 12.36 0.64
C LEU A 117 11.97 13.60 0.70
N ILE A 118 11.06 13.71 -0.27
CA ILE A 118 10.13 14.84 -0.40
C ILE A 118 8.92 14.59 0.50
N GLN A 119 8.67 15.46 1.47
CA GLN A 119 7.54 15.31 2.40
C GLN A 119 6.18 15.55 1.74
N LYS A 120 6.12 16.36 0.69
CA LYS A 120 4.89 16.65 -0.06
C LYS A 120 4.90 15.92 -1.40
N ALA A 121 4.62 14.62 -1.36
CA ALA A 121 4.68 13.73 -2.53
C ALA A 121 3.69 12.56 -2.39
N SER A 122 3.50 11.84 -3.49
CA SER A 122 2.82 10.54 -3.54
C SER A 122 3.85 9.44 -3.72
N TYR A 123 4.00 8.57 -2.74
CA TYR A 123 4.89 7.40 -2.82
C TYR A 123 4.11 6.17 -3.24
N VAL A 124 4.61 5.48 -4.26
CA VAL A 124 3.97 4.31 -4.86
C VAL A 124 4.79 3.06 -4.59
N PHE A 125 4.14 2.04 -4.08
CA PHE A 125 4.69 0.70 -3.87
C PHE A 125 3.97 -0.29 -4.78
N GLY A 126 4.74 -1.10 -5.50
CA GLY A 126 4.20 -2.12 -6.40
C GLY A 126 4.00 -3.47 -5.72
N SER A 127 3.50 -4.44 -6.48
CA SER A 127 3.39 -5.82 -6.05
C SER A 127 4.75 -6.50 -5.91
N GLU A 128 4.84 -7.56 -5.11
CA GLU A 128 6.07 -8.33 -4.89
C GLU A 128 6.54 -9.02 -6.18
N ALA A 129 5.60 -9.50 -6.98
CA ALA A 129 5.91 -10.29 -8.17
C ALA A 129 6.29 -9.44 -9.38
N HIS A 130 5.68 -8.26 -9.55
CA HIS A 130 5.80 -7.47 -10.79
C HIS A 130 6.28 -6.04 -10.54
N GLY A 131 6.39 -5.60 -9.28
CA GLY A 131 6.66 -4.22 -8.94
C GLY A 131 5.49 -3.29 -9.33
N ILE A 132 5.83 -2.06 -9.65
CA ILE A 132 4.88 -1.05 -10.13
C ILE A 132 4.57 -1.33 -11.61
N SER A 133 3.31 -1.22 -12.01
CA SER A 133 2.86 -1.44 -13.38
C SER A 133 3.57 -0.51 -14.37
N LYS A 134 3.83 -1.01 -15.59
CA LYS A 134 4.49 -0.23 -16.65
C LYS A 134 3.78 1.10 -16.94
N TYR A 135 2.44 1.09 -16.86
CA TYR A 135 1.65 2.30 -17.07
C TYR A 135 1.95 3.37 -16.01
N LEU A 136 1.99 2.97 -14.75
CA LEU A 136 2.25 3.90 -13.64
C LEU A 136 3.73 4.30 -13.56
N ILE A 137 4.68 3.40 -13.91
CA ILE A 137 6.11 3.73 -14.02
C ILE A 137 6.34 4.91 -14.98
N ASN A 138 5.64 4.96 -16.11
CA ASN A 138 5.77 6.04 -17.09
C ASN A 138 5.22 7.40 -16.60
N LYS A 139 4.54 7.41 -15.45
CA LYS A 139 3.97 8.62 -14.81
C LYS A 139 4.74 9.06 -13.57
N LEU A 140 5.75 8.30 -13.17
CA LEU A 140 6.60 8.66 -12.03
C LEU A 140 7.46 9.88 -12.37
N ASN A 141 7.63 10.77 -11.41
CA ASN A 141 8.57 11.87 -11.49
C ASN A 141 9.97 11.43 -11.04
N ASP A 142 10.04 10.45 -10.12
CA ASP A 142 11.30 9.96 -9.58
C ASP A 142 11.15 8.52 -9.08
N GLN A 143 12.29 7.86 -8.83
CA GLN A 143 12.34 6.49 -8.33
C GLN A 143 13.36 6.39 -7.20
N ILE A 144 12.95 5.74 -6.12
CA ILE A 144 13.80 5.45 -4.96
C ILE A 144 13.93 3.95 -4.76
N SER A 145 15.01 3.52 -4.12
CA SER A 145 15.25 2.12 -3.80
C SER A 145 15.76 1.94 -2.38
N ILE A 146 15.46 0.79 -1.80
CA ILE A 146 16.16 0.30 -0.61
C ILE A 146 17.27 -0.62 -1.14
N PRO A 147 18.55 -0.24 -1.03
CA PRO A 147 19.63 -1.04 -1.58
C PRO A 147 19.75 -2.38 -0.86
N GLN A 148 20.01 -3.43 -1.64
CA GLN A 148 20.28 -4.76 -1.10
C GLN A 148 21.75 -4.85 -0.73
N PHE A 149 22.06 -5.03 0.55
CA PHE A 149 23.44 -5.08 1.04
C PHE A 149 24.23 -6.35 0.66
N CYS A 150 23.57 -7.37 0.08
CA CYS A 150 24.19 -8.66 -0.24
C CYS A 150 24.60 -8.87 -1.69
N SER A 151 24.59 -7.85 -2.56
CA SER A 151 24.91 -8.05 -3.98
C SER A 151 26.40 -8.27 -4.28
N ASP A 152 27.31 -8.02 -3.33
CA ASP A 152 28.75 -8.07 -3.58
C ASP A 152 29.49 -9.26 -2.94
N ILE A 153 28.78 -10.15 -2.24
CA ILE A 153 29.45 -11.25 -1.48
C ILE A 153 29.36 -12.62 -2.19
N ILE A 154 28.54 -12.81 -3.20
CA ILE A 154 28.41 -14.08 -3.91
C ILE A 154 28.44 -13.86 -5.42
N LYS A 155 29.61 -13.55 -5.98
CA LYS A 155 29.98 -14.06 -7.31
C LYS A 155 30.87 -15.26 -7.06
N PRO A 156 30.41 -16.50 -7.29
CA PRO A 156 31.32 -17.61 -7.44
C PRO A 156 32.18 -17.33 -8.69
N GLU A 157 33.50 -17.38 -8.52
CA GLU A 157 34.46 -17.44 -9.61
C GLU A 157 34.19 -18.68 -10.50
#